data_c9171d085f5a645b9b9030cd1a948194
#
_entry.id   c9171d085f5a645b9b9030cd1a948194
#
_cell.length_a   1.000
_cell.length_b   1.000
_cell.length_c   1.000
_cell.angle_alpha   90.00
_cell.angle_beta   90.00
_cell.angle_gamma   90.00
#
_symmetry.space_group_name_H-M   'P 1'
#
loop_
_entity.id
_entity.type
_entity.pdbx_description
1 polymer ?
#
loop_
_entity_poly.entity_id
_entity_poly.type
_entity_poly.pdbx_seq_one_letter_code
_entity_poly.pdbx_strand_id
1 'polypeptide(L)'
;MVGLGRALTLESAAPDAIAQVRRAWEATPASSPAPTSDAARPGEATPASSPVPYTGAARPGEATPASFPAGDAPSPVLFASFAFRSPARSVAFVPALTLIDEAGARWAITAGIGQAPDPLAAVDAALAEARTAPRVPDSLTFGQGSMSRTQWRDSVQAMAARLREGAADKAVMARDMTVRCSRGFDERFLLERLSDLYPSTWRFSVDSLVGASPEMLIAARGGTVSSRVLAGTCKPGEGQALASSAKDLREHELASESVSSILERLCLDVRAQGPFLLALPNVTHLATDIHARLGAAHLLDLVAALHPTAAVCGTPRDAAMRLIEELEDTERGRYSGPVGWVDTAGDGEFAIALRCGLASGTRLRLFAGAGIMPDSDPDLELTETEAKMRPLLDALGV
;
A
#
# COMPACT_ATOMS: atom_id res chain seq x y z
N MET A 1 0.32 -9.98 8.95
CA MET A 1 0.78 -9.30 10.18
C MET A 1 -0.35 -8.43 10.72
N VAL A 2 -0.63 -8.47 12.01
CA VAL A 2 -1.70 -7.69 12.67
C VAL A 2 -1.11 -7.03 13.92
N GLY A 3 -1.30 -5.71 14.04
CA GLY A 3 -0.93 -4.94 15.23
C GLY A 3 -2.16 -4.54 16.04
N LEU A 4 -2.11 -4.74 17.36
CA LEU A 4 -3.19 -4.46 18.30
C LEU A 4 -2.71 -3.47 19.38
N GLY A 5 -3.53 -2.48 19.68
CA GLY A 5 -3.15 -1.38 20.57
C GLY A 5 -2.01 -0.52 19.99
N ARG A 6 -1.58 0.49 20.74
CA ARG A 6 -0.47 1.35 20.33
C ARG A 6 0.44 1.62 21.50
N ALA A 7 1.68 1.13 21.45
CA ALA A 7 2.72 1.43 22.43
C ALA A 7 3.35 2.80 22.22
N LEU A 8 3.55 3.17 20.95
CA LEU A 8 4.07 4.46 20.52
C LEU A 8 3.32 4.94 19.29
N THR A 9 2.98 6.22 19.22
CA THR A 9 2.40 6.85 18.03
C THR A 9 3.22 8.07 17.64
N LEU A 10 3.52 8.17 16.35
CA LEU A 10 4.21 9.28 15.72
C LEU A 10 3.31 9.88 14.65
N GLU A 11 3.09 11.18 14.70
CA GLU A 11 2.27 11.90 13.73
C GLU A 11 3.03 13.11 13.19
N SER A 12 2.91 13.36 11.90
CA SER A 12 3.51 14.52 11.27
C SER A 12 2.69 14.95 10.05
N ALA A 13 2.57 16.24 9.86
CA ALA A 13 2.04 16.86 8.65
C ALA A 13 3.12 17.66 7.88
N ALA A 14 4.36 17.56 8.32
CA ALA A 14 5.48 18.26 7.71
C ALA A 14 5.88 17.66 6.34
N PRO A 15 6.51 18.43 5.46
CA PRO A 15 7.00 17.93 4.18
C PRO A 15 8.00 16.78 4.30
N ASP A 16 8.75 16.71 5.41
CA ASP A 16 9.73 15.67 5.71
C ASP A 16 9.22 14.63 6.72
N ALA A 17 7.88 14.38 6.76
CA ALA A 17 7.24 13.48 7.72
C ALA A 17 7.89 12.09 7.77
N ILE A 18 8.28 11.51 6.63
CA ILE A 18 8.94 10.19 6.57
C ILE A 18 10.29 10.25 7.29
N ALA A 19 11.08 11.30 7.03
CA ALA A 19 12.37 11.47 7.69
C ALA A 19 12.24 11.73 9.20
N GLN A 20 11.18 12.43 9.64
CA GLN A 20 10.89 12.63 11.07
C GLN A 20 10.55 11.30 11.74
N VAL A 21 9.68 10.49 11.12
CA VAL A 21 9.34 9.16 11.61
C VAL A 21 10.58 8.26 11.68
N ARG A 22 11.43 8.28 10.66
CA ARG A 22 12.70 7.54 10.67
C ARG A 22 13.56 7.92 11.87
N ARG A 23 13.86 9.21 12.06
CA ARG A 23 14.70 9.67 13.18
C ARG A 23 14.13 9.28 14.54
N ALA A 24 12.81 9.39 14.71
CA ALA A 24 12.14 8.98 15.93
C ALA A 24 12.21 7.48 16.15
N TRP A 25 12.07 6.67 15.08
CA TRP A 25 12.18 5.22 15.14
C TRP A 25 13.58 4.77 15.54
N GLU A 26 14.62 5.29 14.91
CA GLU A 26 16.03 4.98 15.23
C GLU A 26 16.43 5.42 16.66
N ALA A 27 15.83 6.49 17.17
CA ALA A 27 16.06 6.98 18.53
C ALA A 27 15.29 6.17 19.59
N THR A 28 14.35 5.30 19.20
CA THR A 28 13.58 4.48 20.14
C THR A 28 14.42 3.27 20.54
N PRO A 29 14.79 3.12 21.84
CA PRO A 29 15.61 1.99 22.26
C PRO A 29 14.87 0.68 22.00
N ALA A 30 15.49 -0.21 21.23
CA ALA A 30 14.99 -1.57 21.07
C ALA A 30 15.10 -2.28 22.42
N SER A 31 13.96 -2.58 23.06
CA SER A 31 13.94 -3.56 24.13
C SER A 31 14.23 -4.90 23.48
N SER A 32 15.44 -5.44 23.65
CA SER A 32 15.75 -6.81 23.24
C SER A 32 14.71 -7.76 23.81
N PRO A 33 14.07 -8.61 23.01
CA PRO A 33 13.22 -9.65 23.55
C PRO A 33 14.09 -10.52 24.45
N ALA A 34 13.68 -10.70 25.69
CA ALA A 34 14.28 -11.73 26.52
C ALA A 34 14.07 -13.07 25.78
N PRO A 35 15.11 -13.89 25.59
CA PRO A 35 14.92 -15.19 24.95
C PRO A 35 14.02 -16.02 25.86
N THR A 36 12.76 -16.17 25.48
CA THR A 36 11.89 -17.18 26.09
C THR A 36 12.36 -18.53 25.57
N SER A 37 13.21 -19.19 26.35
CA SER A 37 13.62 -20.55 26.15
C SER A 37 12.48 -21.50 26.49
N ASP A 38 11.42 -21.50 25.71
CA ASP A 38 10.46 -22.60 25.65
C ASP A 38 9.64 -22.45 24.38
N ALA A 39 10.08 -23.17 23.36
CA ALA A 39 9.22 -23.47 22.23
C ALA A 39 8.05 -24.28 22.77
N ALA A 40 6.88 -23.65 22.92
CA ALA A 40 5.66 -24.33 23.28
C ALA A 40 5.41 -25.42 22.25
N ARG A 41 5.50 -26.70 22.68
CA ARG A 41 5.10 -27.86 21.90
C ARG A 41 3.62 -27.71 21.56
N PRO A 42 3.18 -28.01 20.34
CA PRO A 42 1.78 -27.93 19.97
C PRO A 42 0.99 -28.95 20.80
N GLY A 43 0.16 -28.45 21.71
CA GLY A 43 -0.90 -29.23 22.33
C GLY A 43 -1.98 -29.50 21.29
N GLU A 44 -2.41 -30.77 21.20
CA GLU A 44 -3.42 -31.26 20.30
C GLU A 44 -4.73 -30.46 20.44
N ALA A 45 -5.08 -29.66 19.43
CA ALA A 45 -6.42 -29.17 19.21
C ALA A 45 -7.02 -29.90 18.01
N THR A 46 -8.16 -30.51 18.20
CA THR A 46 -8.93 -31.31 17.24
C THR A 46 -9.24 -30.51 15.97
N PRO A 47 -9.08 -31.09 14.75
CA PRO A 47 -9.13 -30.31 13.51
C PRO A 47 -10.57 -30.04 13.08
N ALA A 48 -10.88 -28.77 12.82
CA ALA A 48 -11.96 -28.40 11.95
C ALA A 48 -11.40 -28.25 10.52
N SER A 49 -11.95 -29.06 9.59
CA SER A 49 -11.82 -29.04 8.13
C SER A 49 -10.43 -28.76 7.52
N SER A 50 -9.87 -29.79 6.92
CA SER A 50 -8.61 -29.81 6.19
C SER A 50 -8.54 -28.77 5.06
N PRO A 51 -7.51 -27.90 5.02
CA PRO A 51 -7.15 -27.22 3.79
C PRO A 51 -6.40 -28.21 2.88
N VAL A 52 -6.80 -28.24 1.62
CA VAL A 52 -6.15 -29.02 0.56
C VAL A 52 -4.75 -28.41 0.34
N PRO A 53 -3.66 -29.19 0.33
CA PRO A 53 -2.34 -28.64 0.04
C PRO A 53 -2.27 -28.16 -1.42
N TYR A 54 -2.07 -26.87 -1.62
CA TYR A 54 -1.80 -26.30 -2.94
C TYR A 54 -0.36 -26.61 -3.33
N THR A 55 -0.16 -27.67 -4.10
CA THR A 55 1.09 -27.96 -4.81
C THR A 55 1.03 -27.33 -6.20
N GLY A 56 1.09 -26.03 -6.27
CA GLY A 56 1.25 -25.28 -7.51
C GLY A 56 2.66 -24.73 -7.61
N ALA A 57 3.42 -25.13 -8.64
CA ALA A 57 4.68 -24.49 -8.98
C ALA A 57 4.45 -22.99 -9.13
N ALA A 58 5.30 -22.17 -8.50
CA ALA A 58 5.26 -20.71 -8.60
C ALA A 58 5.26 -20.32 -10.09
N ARG A 59 4.20 -19.63 -10.52
CA ARG A 59 4.15 -19.09 -11.87
C ARG A 59 5.11 -17.90 -11.96
N PRO A 60 5.88 -17.75 -13.05
CA PRO A 60 6.69 -16.56 -13.25
C PRO A 60 5.78 -15.32 -13.21
N GLY A 61 6.02 -14.41 -12.27
CA GLY A 61 5.25 -13.16 -12.13
C GLY A 61 4.42 -13.02 -10.86
N GLU A 62 4.27 -14.04 -10.02
CA GLU A 62 3.69 -13.86 -8.68
C GLU A 62 4.72 -13.20 -7.77
N ALA A 63 4.37 -12.03 -7.22
CA ALA A 63 5.13 -11.44 -6.13
C ALA A 63 5.02 -12.38 -4.93
N THR A 64 6.09 -13.10 -4.64
CA THR A 64 6.17 -13.85 -3.39
C THR A 64 6.28 -12.82 -2.26
N PRO A 65 5.36 -12.82 -1.27
CA PRO A 65 5.56 -12.01 -0.08
C PRO A 65 6.94 -12.34 0.49
N ALA A 66 7.71 -11.32 0.83
CA ALA A 66 9.03 -11.53 1.41
C ALA A 66 8.86 -12.24 2.75
N SER A 67 9.43 -13.44 2.88
CA SER A 67 9.37 -14.23 4.11
C SER A 67 10.52 -13.87 5.06
N PHE A 68 10.27 -13.91 6.37
CA PHE A 68 11.34 -13.83 7.36
C PHE A 68 12.31 -15.00 7.18
N PRO A 69 13.64 -14.81 7.30
CA PRO A 69 14.58 -15.92 7.24
C PRO A 69 14.24 -16.93 8.34
N ALA A 70 14.22 -18.21 7.97
CA ALA A 70 13.94 -19.29 8.91
C ALA A 70 15.02 -19.31 9.98
N GLY A 71 14.71 -18.90 11.22
CA GLY A 71 15.60 -19.03 12.37
C GLY A 71 15.68 -17.84 13.32
N ASP A 72 15.41 -16.61 12.88
CA ASP A 72 15.47 -15.44 13.76
C ASP A 72 14.09 -15.01 14.23
N ALA A 73 13.96 -14.77 15.54
CA ALA A 73 12.73 -14.22 16.10
C ALA A 73 12.51 -12.81 15.52
N PRO A 74 11.30 -12.51 15.01
CA PRO A 74 11.02 -11.19 14.47
C PRO A 74 11.14 -10.11 15.54
N SER A 75 11.59 -8.94 15.12
CA SER A 75 11.78 -7.77 15.98
C SER A 75 10.54 -6.87 16.02
N PRO A 76 10.46 -5.91 16.97
CA PRO A 76 9.38 -4.93 16.99
C PRO A 76 9.17 -4.23 15.65
N VAL A 77 7.91 -3.98 15.31
CA VAL A 77 7.51 -3.48 14.01
C VAL A 77 6.85 -2.11 14.16
N LEU A 78 7.24 -1.17 13.32
CA LEU A 78 6.59 0.11 13.10
C LEU A 78 5.66 -0.01 11.89
N PHE A 79 4.36 0.15 12.06
CA PHE A 79 3.41 0.36 10.96
C PHE A 79 3.33 1.84 10.63
N ALA A 80 3.27 2.16 9.33
CA ALA A 80 3.17 3.55 8.89
C ALA A 80 2.26 3.71 7.68
N SER A 81 1.64 4.90 7.59
CA SER A 81 0.88 5.36 6.44
C SER A 81 1.17 6.86 6.27
N PHE A 82 1.87 7.19 5.20
CA PHE A 82 2.30 8.55 4.92
C PHE A 82 1.31 9.28 4.00
N ALA A 83 1.21 10.59 4.19
CA ALA A 83 0.41 11.44 3.32
C ALA A 83 1.00 11.51 1.91
N PHE A 84 0.13 11.71 0.91
CA PHE A 84 0.56 11.99 -0.45
C PHE A 84 1.41 13.27 -0.53
N ARG A 85 1.00 14.31 0.21
CA ARG A 85 1.73 15.58 0.33
C ARG A 85 1.42 16.29 1.64
N SER A 86 2.29 17.22 2.03
CA SER A 86 2.04 18.17 3.11
C SER A 86 0.92 19.15 2.71
N PRO A 87 0.10 19.67 3.66
CA PRO A 87 0.18 19.45 5.11
C PRO A 87 -0.69 18.30 5.64
N ALA A 88 -1.05 17.31 4.83
CA ALA A 88 -1.86 16.20 5.28
C ALA A 88 -1.13 15.34 6.33
N ARG A 89 -1.91 14.77 7.25
CA ARG A 89 -1.41 13.98 8.37
C ARG A 89 -0.84 12.63 7.91
N SER A 90 0.40 12.37 8.23
CA SER A 90 1.05 11.05 8.21
C SER A 90 0.99 10.43 9.59
N VAL A 91 0.91 9.11 9.70
CA VAL A 91 0.87 8.37 10.95
C VAL A 91 1.80 7.17 10.89
N ALA A 92 2.51 6.95 12.00
CA ALA A 92 3.24 5.73 12.25
C ALA A 92 3.05 5.32 13.71
N PHE A 93 3.03 4.02 13.99
CA PHE A 93 2.88 3.53 15.35
C PHE A 93 3.52 2.15 15.53
N VAL A 94 3.99 1.91 16.74
CA VAL A 94 4.40 0.58 17.19
C VAL A 94 3.21 -0.02 17.94
N PRO A 95 2.67 -1.17 17.51
CA PRO A 95 1.62 -1.85 18.24
C PRO A 95 2.09 -2.31 19.62
N ALA A 96 1.18 -2.33 20.59
CA ALA A 96 1.47 -2.95 21.89
C ALA A 96 1.62 -4.48 21.77
N LEU A 97 0.89 -5.09 20.84
CA LEU A 97 1.01 -6.49 20.44
C LEU A 97 1.02 -6.58 18.92
N THR A 98 2.02 -7.24 18.34
CA THR A 98 2.07 -7.60 16.93
C THR A 98 1.96 -9.12 16.78
N LEU A 99 1.00 -9.57 15.97
CA LEU A 99 0.86 -10.97 15.57
C LEU A 99 1.34 -11.15 14.13
N ILE A 100 2.21 -12.11 13.91
CA ILE A 100 2.75 -12.47 12.59
C ILE A 100 2.40 -13.92 12.32
N ASP A 101 1.81 -14.18 11.16
CA ASP A 101 1.58 -15.54 10.63
C ASP A 101 2.27 -15.60 9.27
N GLU A 102 3.31 -16.40 9.16
CA GLU A 102 4.14 -16.47 7.96
C GLU A 102 4.73 -17.87 7.78
N ALA A 103 4.53 -18.42 6.60
CA ALA A 103 5.08 -19.75 6.20
C ALA A 103 4.81 -20.88 7.23
N GLY A 104 3.68 -20.80 7.97
CA GLY A 104 3.31 -21.76 9.00
C GLY A 104 3.92 -21.51 10.38
N ALA A 105 4.73 -20.47 10.54
CA ALA A 105 5.20 -19.99 11.85
C ALA A 105 4.32 -18.83 12.33
N ARG A 106 4.04 -18.81 13.63
CA ARG A 106 3.25 -17.74 14.29
C ARG A 106 4.05 -17.12 15.42
N TRP A 107 4.04 -15.80 15.42
CA TRP A 107 4.81 -15.03 16.38
C TRP A 107 3.91 -14.00 17.07
N ALA A 108 4.19 -13.76 18.35
CA ALA A 108 3.59 -12.67 19.12
C ALA A 108 4.72 -11.81 19.67
N ILE A 109 4.71 -10.53 19.34
CA ILE A 109 5.71 -9.56 19.76
C ILE A 109 5.00 -8.48 20.54
N THR A 110 5.46 -8.19 21.74
CA THR A 110 4.95 -7.07 22.55
C THR A 110 5.97 -5.93 22.58
N ALA A 111 5.45 -4.71 22.59
CA ALA A 111 6.22 -3.51 22.76
C ALA A 111 5.56 -2.59 23.80
N GLY A 112 6.37 -1.83 24.53
CA GLY A 112 5.89 -0.89 25.54
C GLY A 112 6.94 0.16 25.85
N ILE A 113 6.50 1.32 26.37
CA ILE A 113 7.39 2.35 26.90
C ILE A 113 7.77 1.93 28.32
N GLY A 114 9.05 1.67 28.56
CA GLY A 114 9.59 1.19 29.83
C GLY A 114 9.54 -0.33 29.92
N GLN A 115 8.39 -0.96 30.11
CA GLN A 115 8.24 -2.40 30.19
C GLN A 115 7.21 -2.90 29.18
N ALA A 116 7.59 -3.88 28.35
CA ALA A 116 6.68 -4.55 27.45
C ALA A 116 5.74 -5.49 28.22
N PRO A 117 4.47 -5.63 27.82
CA PRO A 117 3.55 -6.61 28.38
C PRO A 117 4.06 -8.04 28.14
N ASP A 118 3.62 -8.98 28.99
CA ASP A 118 3.83 -10.42 28.75
C ASP A 118 3.12 -10.83 27.45
N PRO A 119 3.80 -11.47 26.50
CA PRO A 119 3.22 -11.79 25.19
C PRO A 119 2.00 -12.72 25.28
N LEU A 120 2.02 -13.73 26.15
CA LEU A 120 0.91 -14.68 26.29
C LEU A 120 -0.32 -14.00 26.88
N ALA A 121 -0.13 -13.20 27.94
CA ALA A 121 -1.23 -12.42 28.53
C ALA A 121 -1.81 -11.41 27.53
N ALA A 122 -0.98 -10.79 26.70
CA ALA A 122 -1.42 -9.88 25.64
C ALA A 122 -2.23 -10.61 24.55
N VAL A 123 -1.81 -11.82 24.15
CA VAL A 123 -2.55 -12.66 23.21
C VAL A 123 -3.90 -13.08 23.79
N ASP A 124 -3.94 -13.53 25.05
CA ASP A 124 -5.19 -13.94 25.70
C ASP A 124 -6.19 -12.77 25.79
N ALA A 125 -5.72 -11.57 26.13
CA ALA A 125 -6.54 -10.36 26.13
C ALA A 125 -7.08 -10.03 24.73
N ALA A 126 -6.22 -10.08 23.70
CA ALA A 126 -6.60 -9.84 22.32
C ALA A 126 -7.63 -10.86 21.81
N LEU A 127 -7.46 -12.15 22.15
CA LEU A 127 -8.41 -13.20 21.80
C LEU A 127 -9.76 -13.01 22.51
N ALA A 128 -9.76 -12.50 23.73
CA ALA A 128 -10.99 -12.18 24.45
C ALA A 128 -11.79 -11.06 23.76
N GLU A 129 -11.11 -10.04 23.26
CA GLU A 129 -11.72 -8.94 22.49
C GLU A 129 -12.16 -9.38 21.07
N ALA A 130 -11.39 -10.26 20.43
CA ALA A 130 -11.63 -10.72 19.06
C ALA A 130 -12.85 -11.65 18.92
N ARG A 131 -13.52 -12.04 20.00
CA ARG A 131 -14.67 -12.96 19.97
C ARG A 131 -15.92 -12.40 19.30
N THR A 132 -15.99 -11.11 19.02
CA THR A 132 -17.09 -10.52 18.27
C THR A 132 -16.83 -10.62 16.76
N ALA A 133 -17.76 -11.27 16.04
CA ALA A 133 -17.69 -11.32 14.58
C ALA A 133 -17.63 -9.91 13.97
N PRO A 134 -16.88 -9.72 12.87
CA PRO A 134 -16.85 -8.45 12.15
C PRO A 134 -18.27 -8.01 11.75
N ARG A 135 -18.57 -6.74 11.91
CA ARG A 135 -19.90 -6.21 11.61
C ARG A 135 -20.06 -5.99 10.11
N VAL A 136 -21.09 -6.61 9.53
CA VAL A 136 -21.52 -6.34 8.16
C VAL A 136 -22.11 -4.94 8.10
N PRO A 137 -21.65 -4.04 7.21
CA PRO A 137 -22.27 -2.73 7.04
C PRO A 137 -23.68 -2.87 6.49
N ASP A 138 -24.59 -2.03 6.95
CA ASP A 138 -26.01 -2.03 6.61
C ASP A 138 -26.45 -0.68 6.05
N SER A 139 -27.60 -0.67 5.34
CA SER A 139 -28.24 0.56 4.87
C SER A 139 -27.28 1.50 4.12
N LEU A 140 -26.55 0.95 3.15
CA LEU A 140 -25.54 1.70 2.40
C LEU A 140 -26.21 2.81 1.57
N THR A 141 -25.66 4.01 1.68
CA THR A 141 -26.03 5.15 0.83
C THR A 141 -24.78 5.75 0.20
N PHE A 142 -24.90 6.16 -1.06
CA PHE A 142 -23.79 6.66 -1.86
C PHE A 142 -23.94 8.16 -2.07
N GLY A 143 -22.86 8.88 -1.90
CA GLY A 143 -22.78 10.33 -2.07
C GLY A 143 -21.61 10.75 -2.94
N GLN A 144 -21.70 11.97 -3.43
CA GLN A 144 -20.58 12.59 -4.13
C GLN A 144 -19.37 12.74 -3.18
N GLY A 145 -18.18 12.77 -3.77
CA GLY A 145 -16.96 13.14 -3.09
C GLY A 145 -16.77 14.67 -3.02
N SER A 146 -15.53 15.09 -3.00
CA SER A 146 -15.11 16.49 -3.00
C SER A 146 -15.53 17.21 -4.28
N MET A 147 -15.57 16.50 -5.40
CA MET A 147 -15.97 17.00 -6.72
C MET A 147 -17.14 16.17 -7.26
N SER A 148 -18.05 16.83 -7.98
CA SER A 148 -19.04 16.16 -8.80
C SER A 148 -18.36 15.49 -10.02
N ARG A 149 -19.05 14.55 -10.67
CA ARG A 149 -18.57 13.94 -11.92
C ARG A 149 -18.29 14.97 -13.02
N THR A 150 -19.12 16.00 -13.12
CA THR A 150 -18.94 17.07 -14.11
C THR A 150 -17.71 17.90 -13.78
N GLN A 151 -17.58 18.40 -12.54
CA GLN A 151 -16.40 19.17 -12.13
C GLN A 151 -15.10 18.39 -12.34
N TRP A 152 -15.09 17.09 -12.01
CA TRP A 152 -13.90 16.28 -12.21
C TRP A 152 -13.55 16.13 -13.70
N ARG A 153 -14.54 15.91 -14.60
CA ARG A 153 -14.30 15.88 -16.05
C ARG A 153 -13.77 17.21 -16.58
N ASP A 154 -14.32 18.32 -16.10
CA ASP A 154 -13.86 19.67 -16.48
C ASP A 154 -12.38 19.86 -16.06
N SER A 155 -12.01 19.39 -14.85
CA SER A 155 -10.64 19.42 -14.36
C SER A 155 -9.71 18.51 -15.17
N VAL A 156 -10.16 17.32 -15.59
CA VAL A 156 -9.40 16.42 -16.49
C VAL A 156 -9.17 17.10 -17.83
N GLN A 157 -10.19 17.74 -18.39
CA GLN A 157 -10.06 18.48 -19.66
C GLN A 157 -9.05 19.63 -19.54
N ALA A 158 -9.12 20.39 -18.42
CA ALA A 158 -8.17 21.46 -18.14
C ALA A 158 -6.73 20.91 -17.98
N MET A 159 -6.56 19.81 -17.25
CA MET A 159 -5.27 19.14 -17.09
C MET A 159 -4.71 18.72 -18.46
N ALA A 160 -5.48 18.03 -19.29
CA ALA A 160 -5.05 17.60 -20.62
C ALA A 160 -4.66 18.79 -21.51
N ALA A 161 -5.35 19.93 -21.40
CA ALA A 161 -4.98 21.15 -22.11
C ALA A 161 -3.61 21.69 -21.67
N ARG A 162 -3.35 21.76 -20.36
CA ARG A 162 -2.06 22.19 -19.80
C ARG A 162 -0.91 21.25 -20.22
N LEU A 163 -1.17 19.95 -20.28
CA LEU A 163 -0.19 18.97 -20.76
C LEU A 163 0.12 19.14 -22.25
N ARG A 164 -0.88 19.46 -23.08
CA ARG A 164 -0.66 19.81 -24.52
C ARG A 164 0.19 21.06 -24.71
N GLU A 165 0.13 22.00 -23.78
CA GLU A 165 0.97 23.19 -23.73
C GLU A 165 2.38 22.91 -23.22
N GLY A 166 2.69 21.67 -22.83
CA GLY A 166 4.01 21.26 -22.35
C GLY A 166 4.28 21.58 -20.89
N ALA A 167 3.24 21.80 -20.07
CA ALA A 167 3.41 22.07 -18.64
C ALA A 167 3.97 20.86 -17.86
N ALA A 168 3.68 19.64 -18.31
CA ALA A 168 4.28 18.37 -17.88
C ALA A 168 3.98 17.31 -18.95
N ASP A 169 4.60 16.14 -18.85
CA ASP A 169 4.36 15.01 -19.77
C ASP A 169 3.10 14.22 -19.37
N LYS A 170 2.90 14.09 -18.07
CA LYS A 170 1.81 13.34 -17.45
C LYS A 170 1.50 13.93 -16.07
N ALA A 171 0.23 13.91 -15.66
CA ALA A 171 -0.16 14.18 -14.29
C ALA A 171 -1.29 13.22 -13.87
N VAL A 172 -1.31 12.79 -12.61
CA VAL A 172 -2.35 11.89 -12.10
C VAL A 172 -3.36 12.71 -11.33
N MET A 173 -4.64 12.61 -11.71
CA MET A 173 -5.74 13.27 -11.01
C MET A 173 -6.52 12.26 -10.17
N ALA A 174 -6.79 12.63 -8.93
CA ALA A 174 -7.61 11.85 -8.01
C ALA A 174 -9.02 12.39 -7.88
N ARG A 175 -9.94 11.49 -7.53
CA ARG A 175 -11.29 11.83 -7.05
C ARG A 175 -11.70 10.90 -5.92
N ASP A 176 -12.74 11.27 -5.24
CA ASP A 176 -13.32 10.46 -4.19
C ASP A 176 -14.83 10.29 -4.35
N MET A 177 -15.38 9.36 -3.61
CA MET A 177 -16.80 9.21 -3.34
C MET A 177 -17.03 8.84 -1.88
N THR A 178 -18.23 9.08 -1.39
CA THR A 178 -18.59 8.77 0.00
C THR A 178 -19.62 7.64 0.02
N VAL A 179 -19.37 6.64 0.87
CA VAL A 179 -20.36 5.63 1.26
C VAL A 179 -20.69 5.84 2.74
N ARG A 180 -21.96 5.74 3.11
CA ARG A 180 -22.43 5.84 4.50
C ARG A 180 -23.17 4.57 4.88
N CYS A 181 -23.05 4.17 6.12
CA CYS A 181 -23.83 3.09 6.73
C CYS A 181 -24.43 3.55 8.07
N SER A 182 -25.35 2.79 8.63
CA SER A 182 -26.07 3.22 9.84
C SER A 182 -25.24 3.09 11.12
N ARG A 183 -24.39 2.03 11.22
CA ARG A 183 -23.71 1.63 12.47
C ARG A 183 -22.19 1.75 12.46
N GLY A 184 -21.62 2.34 11.40
CA GLY A 184 -20.18 2.48 11.24
C GLY A 184 -19.53 1.27 10.53
N PHE A 185 -18.41 1.55 9.87
CA PHE A 185 -17.64 0.55 9.15
C PHE A 185 -16.73 -0.22 10.11
N ASP A 186 -16.71 -1.55 9.98
CA ASP A 186 -15.77 -2.43 10.64
C ASP A 186 -14.66 -2.80 9.65
N GLU A 187 -13.45 -2.32 9.90
CA GLU A 187 -12.31 -2.52 9.01
C GLU A 187 -11.95 -4.02 8.87
N ARG A 188 -12.23 -4.83 9.90
CA ARG A 188 -11.99 -6.28 9.87
C ARG A 188 -12.86 -6.95 8.82
N PHE A 189 -14.13 -6.54 8.70
CA PHE A 189 -15.04 -7.02 7.66
C PHE A 189 -14.51 -6.68 6.27
N LEU A 190 -14.06 -5.43 6.06
CA LEU A 190 -13.52 -5.00 4.77
C LEU A 190 -12.24 -5.78 4.43
N LEU A 191 -11.32 -5.97 5.38
CA LEU A 191 -10.09 -6.74 5.17
C LEU A 191 -10.36 -8.20 4.85
N GLU A 192 -11.29 -8.85 5.53
CA GLU A 192 -11.69 -10.23 5.25
C GLU A 192 -12.22 -10.35 3.82
N ARG A 193 -13.17 -9.50 3.43
CA ARG A 193 -13.73 -9.49 2.08
C ARG A 193 -12.68 -9.20 1.01
N LEU A 194 -11.80 -8.23 1.25
CA LEU A 194 -10.69 -7.94 0.33
C LEU A 194 -9.70 -9.10 0.24
N SER A 195 -9.49 -9.84 1.32
CA SER A 195 -8.64 -11.04 1.32
C SER A 195 -9.20 -12.15 0.45
N ASP A 196 -10.52 -12.35 0.50
CA ASP A 196 -11.21 -13.38 -0.30
C ASP A 196 -11.25 -13.00 -1.79
N LEU A 197 -11.55 -11.73 -2.09
CA LEU A 197 -11.78 -11.27 -3.45
C LEU A 197 -10.49 -10.91 -4.20
N TYR A 198 -9.47 -10.41 -3.48
CA TYR A 198 -8.22 -9.90 -4.06
C TYR A 198 -6.97 -10.49 -3.38
N PRO A 199 -6.78 -11.82 -3.39
CA PRO A 199 -5.71 -12.50 -2.65
C PRO A 199 -4.29 -12.12 -3.09
N SER A 200 -4.11 -11.65 -4.33
CA SER A 200 -2.80 -11.27 -4.89
C SER A 200 -2.40 -9.82 -4.64
N THR A 201 -3.09 -9.11 -3.74
CA THR A 201 -2.83 -7.70 -3.42
C THR A 201 -2.22 -7.52 -2.03
N TRP A 202 -1.61 -6.36 -1.79
CA TRP A 202 -1.22 -5.90 -0.46
C TRP A 202 -2.43 -5.34 0.27
N ARG A 203 -2.98 -6.11 1.20
CA ARG A 203 -4.14 -5.72 2.01
C ARG A 203 -3.65 -5.05 3.28
N PHE A 204 -4.23 -3.92 3.59
CA PHE A 204 -3.83 -3.12 4.74
C PHE A 204 -5.02 -2.42 5.39
N SER A 205 -4.90 -2.21 6.70
CA SER A 205 -5.65 -1.24 7.47
C SER A 205 -4.70 -0.57 8.45
N VAL A 206 -4.45 0.71 8.25
CA VAL A 206 -3.55 1.52 9.07
C VAL A 206 -4.24 2.82 9.42
N ASP A 207 -4.60 2.99 10.70
CA ASP A 207 -5.29 4.17 11.21
C ASP A 207 -6.52 4.52 10.33
N SER A 208 -7.38 3.52 10.17
CA SER A 208 -8.65 3.56 9.41
C SER A 208 -8.53 3.78 7.89
N LEU A 209 -7.32 3.82 7.33
CA LEU A 209 -7.12 3.71 5.89
C LEU A 209 -7.06 2.23 5.52
N VAL A 210 -8.11 1.70 4.87
CA VAL A 210 -8.25 0.29 4.52
C VAL A 210 -8.26 0.09 3.02
N GLY A 211 -7.56 -0.94 2.52
CA GLY A 211 -7.50 -1.19 1.09
C GLY A 211 -6.74 -2.46 0.68
N ALA A 212 -6.68 -2.66 -0.64
CA ALA A 212 -6.01 -3.77 -1.30
C ALA A 212 -5.20 -3.26 -2.51
N SER A 213 -3.96 -2.87 -2.27
CA SER A 213 -3.10 -2.29 -3.30
C SER A 213 -2.50 -3.36 -4.21
N PRO A 214 -2.51 -3.18 -5.52
CA PRO A 214 -1.77 -4.03 -6.44
C PRO A 214 -0.30 -3.61 -6.60
N GLU A 215 0.12 -2.48 -6.01
CA GLU A 215 1.40 -1.84 -6.31
C GLU A 215 2.30 -1.76 -5.08
N MET A 216 3.42 -2.48 -5.13
CA MET A 216 4.49 -2.39 -4.15
C MET A 216 5.42 -1.24 -4.52
N LEU A 217 5.63 -0.31 -3.60
CA LEU A 217 6.60 0.77 -3.77
C LEU A 217 8.03 0.24 -3.61
N ILE A 218 8.30 -0.41 -2.47
CA ILE A 218 9.64 -0.89 -2.13
C ILE A 218 9.56 -1.89 -0.97
N ALA A 219 10.41 -2.89 -0.99
CA ALA A 219 10.65 -3.78 0.14
C ALA A 219 12.16 -3.94 0.39
N ALA A 220 12.53 -4.18 1.64
CA ALA A 220 13.88 -4.58 2.04
C ALA A 220 13.82 -5.82 2.92
N ARG A 221 14.68 -6.80 2.64
CA ARG A 221 14.79 -8.06 3.39
C ARG A 221 16.23 -8.55 3.43
N GLY A 222 16.79 -8.69 4.62
CA GLY A 222 18.17 -9.18 4.79
C GLY A 222 19.17 -8.39 3.93
N GLY A 223 19.01 -7.07 3.83
CA GLY A 223 19.83 -6.21 3.01
C GLY A 223 19.56 -6.26 1.50
N THR A 224 18.59 -7.07 1.03
CA THR A 224 18.13 -7.07 -0.35
C THR A 224 16.94 -6.14 -0.52
N VAL A 225 17.00 -5.24 -1.49
CA VAL A 225 15.94 -4.32 -1.86
C VAL A 225 15.23 -4.83 -3.11
N SER A 226 13.90 -4.73 -3.13
CA SER A 226 13.08 -5.04 -4.30
C SER A 226 11.99 -3.99 -4.49
N SER A 227 11.72 -3.67 -5.76
CA SER A 227 10.62 -2.79 -6.18
C SER A 227 10.03 -3.35 -7.47
N ARG A 228 8.72 -3.16 -7.69
CA ARG A 228 8.05 -3.52 -8.95
C ARG A 228 7.37 -2.30 -9.52
N VAL A 229 7.79 -1.92 -10.72
CA VAL A 229 7.18 -0.81 -11.46
C VAL A 229 6.12 -1.38 -12.40
N LEU A 230 4.91 -0.82 -12.32
CA LEU A 230 3.79 -1.12 -13.20
C LEU A 230 3.42 0.14 -13.99
N ALA A 231 3.53 0.09 -15.31
CA ALA A 231 3.08 1.16 -16.21
C ALA A 231 2.67 0.55 -17.54
N GLY A 232 1.61 1.09 -18.16
CA GLY A 232 0.95 0.44 -19.29
C GLY A 232 -0.01 -0.65 -18.81
N THR A 233 -1.27 -0.56 -19.24
CA THR A 233 -2.36 -1.45 -18.79
C THR A 233 -3.29 -1.76 -19.94
N CYS A 234 -3.73 -3.02 -20.02
CA CYS A 234 -4.77 -3.45 -20.97
C CYS A 234 -5.73 -4.45 -20.32
N LYS A 235 -6.81 -4.78 -21.03
CA LYS A 235 -7.74 -5.83 -20.59
C LYS A 235 -7.08 -7.21 -20.69
N PRO A 236 -7.57 -8.19 -19.90
CA PRO A 236 -7.12 -9.56 -20.02
C PRO A 236 -7.27 -10.07 -21.46
N GLY A 237 -6.22 -10.71 -21.98
CA GLY A 237 -6.15 -11.20 -23.37
C GLY A 237 -5.55 -10.23 -24.39
N GLU A 238 -5.40 -8.94 -24.06
CA GLU A 238 -4.82 -7.93 -24.95
C GLU A 238 -3.31 -7.69 -24.74
N GLY A 239 -2.66 -8.50 -23.89
CA GLY A 239 -1.26 -8.30 -23.49
C GLY A 239 -0.26 -8.24 -24.65
N GLN A 240 -0.49 -8.99 -25.75
CA GLN A 240 0.39 -8.94 -26.91
C GLN A 240 0.37 -7.56 -27.60
N ALA A 241 -0.79 -6.93 -27.68
CA ALA A 241 -0.93 -5.57 -28.22
C ALA A 241 -0.20 -4.56 -27.33
N LEU A 242 -0.35 -4.67 -25.99
CA LEU A 242 0.36 -3.86 -25.00
C LEU A 242 1.88 -4.00 -25.14
N ALA A 243 2.39 -5.25 -25.22
CA ALA A 243 3.82 -5.52 -25.38
C ALA A 243 4.41 -5.03 -26.72
N SER A 244 3.58 -4.77 -27.72
CA SER A 244 3.98 -4.26 -29.03
C SER A 244 3.75 -2.75 -29.21
N SER A 245 3.10 -2.10 -28.25
CA SER A 245 2.79 -0.68 -28.28
C SER A 245 4.03 0.15 -27.96
N ALA A 246 4.58 0.87 -28.94
CA ALA A 246 5.74 1.74 -28.72
C ALA A 246 5.45 2.85 -27.68
N LYS A 247 4.19 3.33 -27.62
CA LYS A 247 3.74 4.32 -26.63
C LYS A 247 3.83 3.74 -25.22
N ASP A 248 3.22 2.58 -25.00
CA ASP A 248 3.15 1.96 -23.67
C ASP A 248 4.53 1.50 -23.18
N LEU A 249 5.36 0.96 -24.08
CA LEU A 249 6.75 0.61 -23.79
C LEU A 249 7.56 1.84 -23.37
N ARG A 250 7.40 2.98 -24.06
CA ARG A 250 8.10 4.21 -23.70
C ARG A 250 7.63 4.77 -22.36
N GLU A 251 6.32 4.75 -22.09
CA GLU A 251 5.77 5.13 -20.78
C GLU A 251 6.35 4.26 -19.67
N HIS A 252 6.41 2.95 -19.90
CA HIS A 252 6.95 1.99 -18.95
C HIS A 252 8.46 2.19 -18.71
N GLU A 253 9.24 2.44 -19.76
CA GLU A 253 10.67 2.73 -19.67
C GLU A 253 10.93 3.96 -18.78
N LEU A 254 10.23 5.06 -19.02
CA LEU A 254 10.35 6.29 -18.22
C LEU A 254 9.99 6.05 -16.74
N ALA A 255 8.95 5.27 -16.48
CA ALA A 255 8.56 4.90 -15.11
C ALA A 255 9.66 4.06 -14.42
N SER A 256 10.21 3.06 -15.12
CA SER A 256 11.26 2.18 -14.62
C SER A 256 12.58 2.91 -14.38
N GLU A 257 12.99 3.77 -15.32
CA GLU A 257 14.18 4.61 -15.20
C GLU A 257 14.07 5.58 -14.00
N SER A 258 12.88 6.14 -13.77
CA SER A 258 12.61 7.02 -12.63
C SER A 258 12.90 6.34 -11.29
N VAL A 259 12.50 5.07 -11.14
CA VAL A 259 12.76 4.29 -9.91
C VAL A 259 14.22 3.84 -9.86
N SER A 260 14.76 3.27 -10.94
CA SER A 260 16.14 2.77 -10.99
C SER A 260 17.15 3.87 -10.67
N SER A 261 17.01 5.06 -11.25
CA SER A 261 17.93 6.19 -11.04
C SER A 261 17.91 6.70 -9.60
N ILE A 262 16.79 6.57 -8.89
CA ILE A 262 16.73 6.89 -7.45
C ILE A 262 17.46 5.82 -6.64
N LEU A 263 17.21 4.53 -6.94
CA LEU A 263 17.85 3.42 -6.24
C LEU A 263 19.36 3.38 -6.48
N GLU A 264 19.85 3.71 -7.69
CA GLU A 264 21.28 3.80 -8.00
C GLU A 264 22.05 4.81 -7.14
N ARG A 265 21.36 5.84 -6.64
CA ARG A 265 21.97 6.84 -5.74
C ARG A 265 22.02 6.39 -4.27
N LEU A 266 21.16 5.47 -3.87
CA LEU A 266 20.92 5.10 -2.46
C LEU A 266 21.29 3.65 -2.16
N CYS A 267 21.34 2.79 -3.17
CA CYS A 267 21.58 1.37 -3.06
C CYS A 267 22.82 0.94 -3.86
N LEU A 268 23.20 -0.32 -3.69
CA LEU A 268 24.29 -0.96 -4.41
C LEU A 268 23.73 -2.01 -5.38
N ASP A 269 24.45 -2.30 -6.46
CA ASP A 269 24.17 -3.42 -7.39
C ASP A 269 22.73 -3.41 -7.94
N VAL A 270 22.24 -2.23 -8.37
CA VAL A 270 20.89 -2.09 -8.90
C VAL A 270 20.76 -2.84 -10.23
N ARG A 271 19.73 -3.67 -10.37
CA ARG A 271 19.43 -4.47 -11.56
C ARG A 271 17.94 -4.42 -11.84
N ALA A 272 17.58 -4.07 -13.07
CA ALA A 272 16.22 -4.12 -13.57
C ALA A 272 16.02 -5.36 -14.45
N GLN A 273 14.89 -6.05 -14.27
CA GLN A 273 14.46 -7.22 -15.06
C GLN A 273 13.07 -6.94 -15.65
N GLY A 274 13.00 -6.75 -16.94
CA GLY A 274 11.78 -6.44 -17.67
C GLY A 274 12.04 -5.63 -18.93
N PRO A 275 10.98 -5.11 -19.60
CA PRO A 275 9.58 -5.30 -19.23
C PRO A 275 9.06 -6.71 -19.53
N PHE A 276 8.10 -7.19 -18.72
CA PHE A 276 7.35 -8.42 -18.95
C PHE A 276 5.84 -8.18 -18.72
N LEU A 277 4.99 -9.08 -19.23
CA LEU A 277 3.55 -9.00 -19.01
C LEU A 277 3.18 -9.63 -17.67
N LEU A 278 2.59 -8.83 -16.78
CA LEU A 278 2.01 -9.28 -15.52
C LEU A 278 0.48 -9.38 -15.68
N ALA A 279 -0.01 -10.61 -15.81
CA ALA A 279 -1.44 -10.87 -15.89
C ALA A 279 -2.04 -10.94 -14.48
N LEU A 280 -3.02 -10.09 -14.20
CA LEU A 280 -3.87 -10.10 -13.02
C LEU A 280 -5.30 -10.52 -13.43
N PRO A 281 -6.18 -10.91 -12.50
CA PRO A 281 -7.53 -11.37 -12.85
C PRO A 281 -8.32 -10.41 -13.74
N ASN A 282 -8.18 -9.11 -13.53
CA ASN A 282 -8.99 -8.08 -14.20
C ASN A 282 -8.22 -7.21 -15.19
N VAL A 283 -6.89 -7.26 -15.19
CA VAL A 283 -6.02 -6.42 -16.04
C VAL A 283 -4.70 -7.11 -16.34
N THR A 284 -4.02 -6.68 -17.40
CA THR A 284 -2.62 -7.04 -17.68
C THR A 284 -1.79 -5.78 -17.71
N HIS A 285 -0.65 -5.79 -17.02
CA HIS A 285 0.31 -4.67 -16.98
C HIS A 285 1.62 -5.03 -17.66
N LEU A 286 2.35 -4.02 -18.17
CA LEU A 286 3.79 -4.11 -18.28
C LEU A 286 4.40 -3.94 -16.89
N ALA A 287 5.37 -4.80 -16.56
CA ALA A 287 6.03 -4.84 -15.26
C ALA A 287 7.55 -4.90 -15.42
N THR A 288 8.27 -4.22 -14.54
CA THR A 288 9.72 -4.37 -14.37
C THR A 288 10.03 -4.57 -12.90
N ASP A 289 10.74 -5.65 -12.58
CA ASP A 289 11.27 -5.91 -11.24
C ASP A 289 12.65 -5.26 -11.12
N ILE A 290 12.85 -4.52 -10.04
CA ILE A 290 14.12 -3.87 -9.73
C ILE A 290 14.63 -4.46 -8.43
N HIS A 291 15.85 -4.99 -8.47
CA HIS A 291 16.54 -5.55 -7.31
C HIS A 291 17.82 -4.77 -7.04
N ALA A 292 18.14 -4.58 -5.75
CA ALA A 292 19.36 -3.91 -5.33
C ALA A 292 19.84 -4.47 -3.99
N ARG A 293 21.03 -4.08 -3.55
CA ARG A 293 21.48 -4.27 -2.17
C ARG A 293 21.35 -2.98 -1.39
N LEU A 294 20.80 -3.08 -0.20
CA LEU A 294 20.72 -1.94 0.73
C LEU A 294 22.16 -1.55 1.13
N GLY A 295 22.50 -0.28 0.92
CA GLY A 295 23.79 0.27 1.34
C GLY A 295 23.71 0.81 2.77
N ALA A 296 24.14 2.06 2.96
CA ALA A 296 24.01 2.77 4.24
C ALA A 296 22.62 3.40 4.45
N ALA A 297 21.75 3.37 3.43
CA ALA A 297 20.41 3.94 3.51
C ALA A 297 19.48 3.05 4.35
N HIS A 298 18.54 3.64 5.06
CA HIS A 298 17.45 2.95 5.72
C HIS A 298 16.26 2.79 4.75
N LEU A 299 15.40 1.76 4.93
CA LEU A 299 14.23 1.56 4.06
C LEU A 299 13.36 2.83 3.96
N LEU A 300 13.16 3.55 5.05
CA LEU A 300 12.37 4.80 5.03
C LEU A 300 13.03 5.92 4.22
N ASP A 301 14.35 5.90 3.99
CA ASP A 301 15.00 6.84 3.06
C ASP A 301 14.62 6.53 1.61
N LEU A 302 14.56 5.24 1.28
CA LEU A 302 14.12 4.80 -0.04
C LEU A 302 12.66 5.17 -0.26
N VAL A 303 11.80 4.95 0.74
CA VAL A 303 10.38 5.37 0.71
C VAL A 303 10.27 6.88 0.46
N ALA A 304 11.02 7.69 1.19
CA ALA A 304 11.01 9.16 1.04
C ALA A 304 11.51 9.63 -0.33
N ALA A 305 12.55 8.99 -0.86
CA ALA A 305 13.11 9.35 -2.16
C ALA A 305 12.21 8.97 -3.33
N LEU A 306 11.56 7.80 -3.25
CA LEU A 306 10.66 7.30 -4.28
C LEU A 306 9.30 8.00 -4.28
N HIS A 307 8.80 8.42 -3.12
CA HIS A 307 7.49 9.02 -3.01
C HIS A 307 7.47 10.52 -3.32
N PRO A 308 6.47 11.02 -4.09
CA PRO A 308 5.51 10.25 -4.87
C PRO A 308 6.11 9.77 -6.21
N THR A 309 5.75 8.57 -6.63
CA THR A 309 6.17 8.02 -7.94
C THR A 309 5.40 8.67 -9.09
N ALA A 310 5.92 8.51 -10.32
CA ALA A 310 5.24 8.94 -11.54
C ALA A 310 3.85 8.27 -11.73
N ALA A 311 3.65 7.08 -11.15
CA ALA A 311 2.38 6.35 -11.22
C ALA A 311 1.24 7.01 -10.44
N VAL A 312 1.54 7.84 -9.44
CA VAL A 312 0.53 8.52 -8.60
C VAL A 312 0.64 10.04 -8.60
N CYS A 313 1.72 10.61 -9.16
CA CYS A 313 1.94 12.04 -9.29
C CYS A 313 1.97 12.46 -10.76
N GLY A 314 2.97 12.01 -11.50
CA GLY A 314 3.23 12.37 -12.90
C GLY A 314 4.70 12.66 -13.17
N THR A 315 4.98 13.15 -14.37
CA THR A 315 6.33 13.39 -14.87
C THR A 315 6.39 14.71 -15.66
N PRO A 316 7.38 15.57 -15.43
CA PRO A 316 8.30 15.61 -14.29
C PRO A 316 7.56 15.85 -12.96
N ARG A 317 8.04 15.25 -11.86
CA ARG A 317 7.38 15.25 -10.54
C ARG A 317 6.89 16.64 -10.08
N ASP A 318 7.80 17.61 -10.06
CA ASP A 318 7.48 18.96 -9.52
C ASP A 318 6.49 19.72 -10.41
N ALA A 319 6.55 19.52 -11.73
CA ALA A 319 5.61 20.12 -12.67
C ALA A 319 4.21 19.50 -12.50
N ALA A 320 4.15 18.18 -12.44
CA ALA A 320 2.90 17.45 -12.22
C ALA A 320 2.28 17.80 -10.86
N MET A 321 3.08 17.92 -9.79
CA MET A 321 2.60 18.31 -8.47
C MET A 321 1.93 19.69 -8.48
N ARG A 322 2.52 20.69 -9.16
CA ARG A 322 1.92 22.02 -9.29
C ARG A 322 0.57 21.98 -10.03
N LEU A 323 0.47 21.17 -11.09
CA LEU A 323 -0.78 20.99 -11.83
C LEU A 323 -1.86 20.31 -10.97
N ILE A 324 -1.47 19.31 -10.17
CA ILE A 324 -2.37 18.65 -9.21
C ILE A 324 -2.87 19.67 -8.18
N GLU A 325 -1.98 20.51 -7.63
CA GLU A 325 -2.35 21.55 -6.66
C GLU A 325 -3.31 22.60 -7.23
N GLU A 326 -3.16 22.91 -8.52
CA GLU A 326 -3.99 23.89 -9.21
C GLU A 326 -5.38 23.35 -9.60
N LEU A 327 -5.46 22.08 -10.02
CA LEU A 327 -6.64 21.54 -10.71
C LEU A 327 -7.40 20.46 -9.95
N GLU A 328 -6.81 19.90 -8.88
CA GLU A 328 -7.43 18.84 -8.09
C GLU A 328 -7.96 19.36 -6.76
N ASP A 329 -9.30 19.43 -6.62
CA ASP A 329 -9.98 19.81 -5.37
C ASP A 329 -10.09 18.65 -4.35
N THR A 330 -9.58 17.46 -4.70
CA THR A 330 -9.62 16.30 -3.84
C THR A 330 -8.45 16.31 -2.86
N GLU A 331 -8.76 16.45 -1.57
CA GLU A 331 -7.78 16.22 -0.52
C GLU A 331 -7.50 14.73 -0.42
N ARG A 332 -6.35 14.29 -0.92
CA ARG A 332 -5.95 12.87 -0.93
C ARG A 332 -5.66 12.33 0.47
N GLY A 333 -5.19 13.17 1.39
CA GLY A 333 -4.70 12.71 2.68
C GLY A 333 -3.60 11.66 2.49
N ARG A 334 -3.84 10.44 2.97
CA ARG A 334 -2.93 9.29 2.84
C ARG A 334 -3.20 8.39 1.63
N TYR A 335 -4.27 8.64 0.87
CA TYR A 335 -4.48 7.99 -0.42
C TYR A 335 -3.32 8.29 -1.37
N SER A 336 -2.86 7.28 -2.10
CA SER A 336 -1.67 7.29 -2.96
C SER A 336 -0.34 7.61 -2.25
N GLY A 337 -0.34 7.69 -0.92
CA GLY A 337 0.87 7.72 -0.10
C GLY A 337 1.42 6.33 0.20
N PRO A 338 2.65 6.22 0.70
CA PRO A 338 3.22 4.95 1.14
C PRO A 338 2.49 4.41 2.38
N VAL A 339 2.19 3.11 2.37
CA VAL A 339 1.62 2.38 3.50
C VAL A 339 2.34 1.05 3.68
N GLY A 340 2.76 0.74 4.91
CA GLY A 340 3.53 -0.46 5.14
C GLY A 340 4.10 -0.55 6.54
N TRP A 341 5.22 -1.22 6.66
CA TRP A 341 5.87 -1.48 7.93
C TRP A 341 7.38 -1.59 7.75
N VAL A 342 8.09 -1.39 8.85
CA VAL A 342 9.53 -1.60 8.99
C VAL A 342 9.83 -2.11 10.39
N ASP A 343 10.77 -3.05 10.51
CA ASP A 343 11.23 -3.56 11.79
C ASP A 343 12.54 -2.90 12.25
N THR A 344 13.04 -3.29 13.42
CA THR A 344 14.28 -2.72 13.98
C THR A 344 15.54 -3.21 13.26
N ALA A 345 15.48 -4.26 12.45
CA ALA A 345 16.57 -4.71 11.59
C ALA A 345 16.66 -3.91 10.28
N GLY A 346 15.64 -3.10 9.99
CA GLY A 346 15.52 -2.34 8.73
C GLY A 346 14.84 -3.12 7.64
N ASP A 347 14.33 -4.32 7.92
CA ASP A 347 13.51 -5.09 7.02
C ASP A 347 12.08 -4.54 7.01
N GLY A 348 11.43 -4.56 5.87
CA GLY A 348 10.09 -3.99 5.77
C GLY A 348 9.56 -3.97 4.35
N GLU A 349 8.31 -3.51 4.23
CA GLU A 349 7.61 -3.46 2.95
C GLU A 349 6.63 -2.29 2.95
N PHE A 350 6.65 -1.51 1.88
CA PHE A 350 5.73 -0.41 1.63
C PHE A 350 5.06 -0.55 0.28
N ALA A 351 3.74 -0.56 0.28
CA ALA A 351 2.91 -0.42 -0.91
C ALA A 351 2.48 1.04 -1.10
N ILE A 352 2.00 1.38 -2.28
CA ILE A 352 1.29 2.64 -2.51
C ILE A 352 -0.17 2.43 -2.11
N ALA A 353 -0.75 3.30 -1.28
CA ALA A 353 -2.13 3.17 -0.79
C ALA A 353 -3.15 3.43 -1.92
N LEU A 354 -3.38 2.41 -2.73
CA LEU A 354 -4.35 2.38 -3.82
C LEU A 354 -5.50 1.43 -3.51
N ARG A 355 -6.60 1.54 -4.28
CA ARG A 355 -7.81 0.71 -4.08
C ARG A 355 -8.23 0.71 -2.61
N CYS A 356 -8.28 1.90 -2.01
CA CYS A 356 -8.50 2.07 -0.59
C CYS A 356 -9.57 3.11 -0.28
N GLY A 357 -9.99 3.11 0.99
CA GLY A 357 -10.89 4.09 1.55
C GLY A 357 -10.51 4.45 2.98
N LEU A 358 -10.88 5.65 3.40
CA LEU A 358 -10.72 6.13 4.76
C LEU A 358 -12.04 5.99 5.51
N ALA A 359 -12.08 5.11 6.50
CA ALA A 359 -13.23 4.92 7.38
C ALA A 359 -13.22 5.97 8.49
N SER A 360 -14.38 6.54 8.78
CA SER A 360 -14.58 7.48 9.88
C SER A 360 -16.00 7.37 10.40
N GLY A 361 -16.19 6.61 11.47
CA GLY A 361 -17.51 6.30 12.01
C GLY A 361 -18.43 5.68 10.95
N THR A 362 -19.53 6.36 10.65
CA THR A 362 -20.54 5.90 9.66
C THR A 362 -20.20 6.25 8.22
N ARG A 363 -19.03 6.85 7.97
CA ARG A 363 -18.59 7.27 6.63
C ARG A 363 -17.37 6.50 6.18
N LEU A 364 -17.38 6.05 4.93
CA LEU A 364 -16.21 5.53 4.22
C LEU A 364 -15.99 6.38 2.97
N ARG A 365 -14.84 7.03 2.87
CA ARG A 365 -14.44 7.84 1.74
C ARG A 365 -13.54 6.99 0.83
N LEU A 366 -14.04 6.62 -0.34
CA LEU A 366 -13.31 5.84 -1.34
C LEU A 366 -12.54 6.75 -2.27
N PHE A 367 -11.36 6.31 -2.72
CA PHE A 367 -10.51 7.09 -3.60
C PHE A 367 -10.15 6.30 -4.87
N ALA A 368 -10.02 7.03 -5.97
CA ALA A 368 -9.40 6.55 -7.20
C ALA A 368 -8.71 7.70 -7.93
N GLY A 369 -7.78 7.38 -8.83
CA GLY A 369 -7.12 8.35 -9.68
C GLY A 369 -6.86 7.77 -11.08
N ALA A 370 -6.70 8.65 -12.05
CA ALA A 370 -6.35 8.33 -13.43
C ALA A 370 -5.13 9.15 -13.87
N GLY A 371 -4.28 8.55 -14.69
CA GLY A 371 -3.12 9.21 -15.29
C GLY A 371 -3.53 10.00 -16.52
N ILE A 372 -3.53 11.32 -16.41
CA ILE A 372 -3.95 12.21 -17.49
C ILE A 372 -2.77 12.47 -18.42
N MET A 373 -3.03 12.28 -19.70
CA MET A 373 -2.12 12.54 -20.82
C MET A 373 -2.68 13.69 -21.70
N PRO A 374 -1.89 14.26 -22.62
CA PRO A 374 -2.36 15.31 -23.52
C PRO A 374 -3.61 14.95 -24.32
N ASP A 375 -3.81 13.68 -24.63
CA ASP A 375 -4.89 13.11 -25.43
C ASP A 375 -5.98 12.38 -24.60
N SER A 376 -5.94 12.49 -23.28
CA SER A 376 -6.93 11.85 -22.40
C SER A 376 -8.35 12.35 -22.65
N ASP A 377 -9.30 11.40 -22.68
CA ASP A 377 -10.73 11.64 -22.78
C ASP A 377 -11.36 11.66 -21.37
N PRO A 378 -12.00 12.75 -20.93
CA PRO A 378 -12.56 12.87 -19.58
C PRO A 378 -13.58 11.80 -19.21
N ASP A 379 -14.36 11.28 -20.17
CA ASP A 379 -15.37 10.24 -19.90
C ASP A 379 -14.72 8.86 -19.75
N LEU A 380 -13.67 8.56 -20.52
CA LEU A 380 -12.90 7.33 -20.37
C LEU A 380 -12.15 7.32 -19.03
N GLU A 381 -11.51 8.43 -18.66
CA GLU A 381 -10.81 8.57 -17.39
C GLU A 381 -11.76 8.46 -16.18
N LEU A 382 -12.99 9.03 -16.29
CA LEU A 382 -14.02 8.87 -15.27
C LEU A 382 -14.38 7.39 -15.10
N THR A 383 -14.62 6.67 -16.20
CA THR A 383 -14.94 5.25 -16.21
C THR A 383 -13.81 4.42 -15.57
N GLU A 384 -12.56 4.76 -15.86
CA GLU A 384 -11.39 4.12 -15.26
C GLU A 384 -11.35 4.30 -13.74
N THR A 385 -11.64 5.52 -13.24
CA THR A 385 -11.68 5.75 -11.79
C THR A 385 -12.82 4.98 -11.12
N GLU A 386 -13.98 4.81 -11.77
CA GLU A 386 -15.08 4.00 -11.26
C GLU A 386 -14.68 2.53 -11.14
N ALA A 387 -14.00 2.00 -12.16
CA ALA A 387 -13.46 0.64 -12.11
C ALA A 387 -12.41 0.47 -10.99
N LYS A 388 -11.60 1.49 -10.72
CA LYS A 388 -10.60 1.47 -9.64
C LYS A 388 -11.20 1.56 -8.24
N MET A 389 -12.46 1.98 -8.07
CA MET A 389 -13.18 1.94 -6.80
C MET A 389 -13.86 0.58 -6.54
N ARG A 390 -14.03 -0.26 -7.58
CA ARG A 390 -14.71 -1.57 -7.49
C ARG A 390 -14.22 -2.45 -6.35
N PRO A 391 -12.91 -2.60 -6.06
CA PRO A 391 -12.48 -3.49 -4.99
C PRO A 391 -13.12 -3.21 -3.63
N LEU A 392 -13.27 -1.95 -3.25
CA LEU A 392 -13.95 -1.59 -2.00
C LEU A 392 -15.48 -1.74 -2.11
N LEU A 393 -16.07 -1.46 -3.26
CA LEU A 393 -17.50 -1.65 -3.51
C LEU A 393 -17.85 -3.15 -3.48
N ASP A 394 -17.05 -4.00 -4.12
CA ASP A 394 -17.20 -5.46 -4.09
C ASP A 394 -17.05 -6.00 -2.65
N ALA A 395 -16.11 -5.47 -1.88
CA ALA A 395 -15.97 -5.83 -0.46
C ALA A 395 -17.21 -5.43 0.37
N LEU A 396 -17.90 -4.35 -0.02
CA LEU A 396 -19.17 -3.93 0.58
C LEU A 396 -20.36 -4.74 0.08
N GLY A 397 -20.20 -5.56 -0.97
CA GLY A 397 -21.26 -6.37 -1.56
C GLY A 397 -22.19 -5.60 -2.53
N VAL A 398 -21.67 -4.54 -3.19
CA VAL A 398 -22.47 -3.67 -4.09
C VAL A 398 -21.81 -3.49 -5.45
#